data_af624fe30314b308fbd1d9e4acde173c
#
_entry.id   af624fe30314b308fbd1d9e4acde173c
#
_cell.length_a   1.000
_cell.length_b   1.000
_cell.length_c   1.000
_cell.angle_alpha   90.00
_cell.angle_beta   90.00
_cell.angle_gamma   90.00
#
_symmetry.space_group_name_H-M   'P 1'
#
loop_
_entity.id
_entity.type
_entity.pdbx_description
1 polymer ?
#
loop_
_entity_poly.entity_id
_entity_poly.type
_entity_poly.pdbx_seq_one_letter_code
_entity_poly.pdbx_strand_id
1 'polypeptide(L)'
;MKKFSKIFLILMVFLLVSCSTNKKEKQKNASNTSNTEIITAIKKQEYNLDPKLSNSLNNDSVISQLFEGLTEYSSHGKIALNQAESIEKSEDFKKWTIKLRDNLKWSDGSNITAEDYVQSWIGILNKENKNPNAFKLFFIKDAKKLYDGKIKPNEFKGIKITNKNTIEVNMEYPVKNFDEILSNVFMFPTKKGSKINKENLITNSAFKLKNYNDEEIILEQNENYWDNVNTKIKKVTLKLVENDILAYQLFDLKQIDFFGLPFYEIPYERRLDSSKKPELLNFKTNVFEFLKLDKNSKILKNDTLRKNLEKLIDSKFLAEFDLYNNSVPIVQKEKLVSEQITKLKNEVDEILKSSNLQNEILTLKHNGTKLSERILASLSKEWIDKYRMKVSIISDGNSSITHSTFNMGTTDEMDIKYYINHYLQSDDFSKMYTSIEDIQKENLIFPLYKRSFSVLVHNNIQGLYVSPNGLLLIKNLLKQ
;
A
#
# COMPACT_ATOMS: atom_id res chain seq x y z
N MET A 1 50.86 -0.11 64.31
CA MET A 1 50.21 -0.98 63.30
C MET A 1 48.92 -1.66 63.79
N LYS A 2 48.66 -1.79 65.07
CA LYS A 2 47.41 -2.47 65.58
C LYS A 2 46.14 -1.57 65.66
N LYS A 3 46.25 -0.25 65.52
CA LYS A 3 45.06 0.67 65.54
C LYS A 3 44.41 0.90 64.18
N PHE A 4 45.15 0.74 63.10
CA PHE A 4 44.59 0.89 61.73
C PHE A 4 43.74 -0.28 61.29
N SER A 5 43.99 -1.48 61.80
CA SER A 5 43.21 -2.69 61.46
C SER A 5 41.80 -2.69 62.02
N LYS A 6 41.58 -2.04 63.18
CA LYS A 6 40.23 -1.98 63.80
C LYS A 6 39.32 -0.94 63.13
N ILE A 7 39.89 0.13 62.59
CA ILE A 7 39.11 1.17 61.88
C ILE A 7 38.67 0.65 60.49
N PHE A 8 39.52 -0.16 59.82
CA PHE A 8 39.19 -0.76 58.56
C PHE A 8 38.10 -1.83 58.66
N LEU A 9 38.06 -2.59 59.79
CA LEU A 9 37.06 -3.59 60.05
C LEU A 9 35.67 -2.96 60.37
N ILE A 10 35.64 -1.79 61.05
CA ILE A 10 34.43 -1.06 61.39
C ILE A 10 33.87 -0.38 60.10
N LEU A 11 34.70 0.10 59.19
CA LEU A 11 34.24 0.65 57.90
C LEU A 11 33.66 -0.44 56.97
N MET A 12 34.20 -1.67 57.02
CA MET A 12 33.68 -2.79 56.21
C MET A 12 32.35 -3.32 56.73
N VAL A 13 32.06 -3.24 58.05
CA VAL A 13 30.77 -3.61 58.63
C VAL A 13 29.69 -2.58 58.33
N PHE A 14 30.03 -1.29 58.18
CA PHE A 14 29.09 -0.26 57.74
C PHE A 14 28.69 -0.37 56.26
N LEU A 15 29.52 -0.94 55.40
CA LEU A 15 29.21 -1.21 53.98
C LEU A 15 28.29 -2.44 53.78
N LEU A 16 28.22 -3.33 54.76
CA LEU A 16 27.35 -4.52 54.68
C LEU A 16 25.95 -4.31 55.29
N VAL A 17 25.70 -3.23 55.98
CA VAL A 17 24.38 -2.89 56.56
C VAL A 17 23.58 -1.93 55.63
N SER A 18 24.20 -1.38 54.60
CA SER A 18 23.54 -0.49 53.62
C SER A 18 22.75 -1.22 52.52
N CYS A 19 22.66 -2.55 52.53
CA CYS A 19 21.96 -3.34 51.51
C CYS A 19 20.76 -4.11 52.00
N SER A 20 20.00 -3.57 52.96
CA SER A 20 18.67 -4.16 53.31
C SER A 20 17.62 -3.13 53.66
N THR A 21 17.48 -2.10 52.86
CA THR A 21 16.21 -1.43 52.72
C THR A 21 15.56 -1.96 51.45
N ASN A 22 14.64 -2.89 51.62
CA ASN A 22 13.65 -3.28 50.62
C ASN A 22 12.86 -2.03 50.15
N LYS A 23 13.43 -1.23 49.29
CA LYS A 23 12.64 -0.55 48.27
C LYS A 23 12.19 -1.65 47.33
N LYS A 24 10.97 -2.11 47.48
CA LYS A 24 10.17 -2.61 46.36
C LYS A 24 10.20 -1.49 45.31
N GLU A 25 11.23 -1.45 44.50
CA GLU A 25 11.05 -0.91 43.16
C GLU A 25 9.90 -1.73 42.59
N LYS A 26 8.76 -1.07 42.50
CA LYS A 26 7.74 -1.51 41.55
C LYS A 26 8.45 -1.67 40.26
N GLN A 27 8.84 -2.91 39.90
CA GLN A 27 8.91 -3.28 38.50
C GLN A 27 7.63 -2.69 37.91
N LYS A 28 7.77 -1.62 37.12
CA LYS A 28 6.70 -1.19 36.24
C LYS A 28 6.37 -2.44 35.45
N ASN A 29 5.27 -3.05 35.84
CA ASN A 29 4.68 -4.19 35.21
C ASN A 29 4.83 -3.99 33.69
N ALA A 30 5.39 -5.00 33.02
CA ALA A 30 5.09 -5.23 31.63
C ALA A 30 3.57 -4.98 31.54
N SER A 31 3.17 -3.99 30.76
CA SER A 31 1.79 -3.58 30.64
C SER A 31 0.97 -4.82 30.39
N ASN A 32 0.05 -5.14 31.31
CA ASN A 32 -1.04 -6.05 31.03
C ASN A 32 -1.81 -5.42 29.85
N THR A 33 -1.36 -5.65 28.64
CA THR A 33 -2.13 -5.32 27.44
C THR A 33 -3.39 -6.16 27.55
N SER A 34 -4.53 -5.50 27.68
CA SER A 34 -5.80 -6.21 27.75
C SER A 34 -5.93 -7.04 26.46
N ASN A 35 -6.53 -8.23 26.56
CA ASN A 35 -6.81 -9.09 25.39
C ASN A 35 -7.70 -8.40 24.31
N THR A 36 -8.00 -7.12 24.48
CA THR A 36 -8.80 -6.30 23.57
C THR A 36 -8.00 -5.14 22.94
N GLU A 37 -6.68 -5.06 23.17
CA GLU A 37 -5.83 -4.03 22.60
C GLU A 37 -4.81 -4.66 21.64
N ILE A 38 -4.66 -4.06 20.46
CA ILE A 38 -3.59 -4.36 19.49
C ILE A 38 -2.61 -3.19 19.46
N ILE A 39 -1.33 -3.52 19.54
CA ILE A 39 -0.23 -2.56 19.41
C ILE A 39 0.63 -3.00 18.22
N THR A 40 0.86 -2.11 17.27
CA THR A 40 1.81 -2.34 16.16
C THR A 40 2.60 -1.08 15.85
N ALA A 41 3.68 -1.23 15.09
CA ALA A 41 4.49 -0.11 14.63
C ALA A 41 4.08 0.28 13.21
N ILE A 42 4.05 1.58 12.93
CA ILE A 42 3.90 2.15 11.61
C ILE A 42 5.01 3.18 11.35
N LYS A 43 5.32 3.45 10.09
CA LYS A 43 6.39 4.38 9.72
C LYS A 43 6.09 5.77 10.26
N LYS A 44 7.08 6.41 10.90
CA LYS A 44 6.96 7.79 11.36
C LYS A 44 6.94 8.75 10.18
N GLN A 45 5.77 9.26 9.90
CA GLN A 45 5.47 10.25 8.87
C GLN A 45 4.12 10.89 9.17
N GLU A 46 3.79 11.96 8.46
CA GLU A 46 2.44 12.49 8.50
C GLU A 46 1.50 11.62 7.65
N TYR A 47 0.34 11.27 8.21
CA TYR A 47 -0.70 10.49 7.54
C TYR A 47 -1.85 11.40 7.14
N ASN A 48 -2.17 11.38 5.84
CA ASN A 48 -3.41 11.98 5.35
C ASN A 48 -4.56 11.01 5.60
N LEU A 49 -5.57 11.44 6.35
CA LEU A 49 -6.70 10.59 6.74
C LEU A 49 -7.90 10.69 5.78
N ASP A 50 -7.78 11.38 4.64
CA ASP A 50 -8.84 11.45 3.63
C ASP A 50 -8.78 10.26 2.67
N PRO A 51 -9.77 9.34 2.69
CA PRO A 51 -9.80 8.19 1.79
C PRO A 51 -9.66 8.58 0.31
N LYS A 52 -10.25 9.71 -0.10
CA LYS A 52 -10.21 10.17 -1.49
C LYS A 52 -8.79 10.48 -1.99
N LEU A 53 -7.87 10.78 -1.07
CA LEU A 53 -6.47 11.09 -1.35
C LEU A 53 -5.52 9.90 -1.10
N SER A 54 -6.08 8.70 -0.94
CA SER A 54 -5.34 7.45 -0.82
C SER A 54 -4.35 7.28 -1.98
N ASN A 55 -3.06 7.20 -1.68
CA ASN A 55 -2.00 7.17 -2.68
C ASN A 55 -0.80 6.29 -2.31
N SER A 56 -0.81 5.67 -1.14
CA SER A 56 0.25 4.78 -0.67
C SER A 56 -0.29 3.72 0.29
N LEU A 57 0.33 2.53 0.27
CA LEU A 57 -0.04 1.43 1.16
C LEU A 57 0.02 1.81 2.65
N ASN A 58 1.02 2.60 3.05
CA ASN A 58 1.14 3.04 4.45
C ASN A 58 -0.05 3.91 4.86
N ASN A 59 -0.45 4.84 3.99
CA ASN A 59 -1.61 5.70 4.26
C ASN A 59 -2.90 4.89 4.29
N ASP A 60 -3.09 4.01 3.30
CA ASP A 60 -4.26 3.15 3.15
C ASP A 60 -4.43 2.22 4.34
N SER A 61 -3.32 1.74 4.91
CA SER A 61 -3.32 0.87 6.09
C SER A 61 -3.85 1.56 7.34
N VAL A 62 -3.63 2.87 7.50
CA VAL A 62 -4.20 3.65 8.60
C VAL A 62 -5.65 4.02 8.31
N ILE A 63 -5.95 4.48 7.10
CA ILE A 63 -7.29 4.88 6.69
C ILE A 63 -8.26 3.70 6.80
N SER A 64 -7.85 2.49 6.41
CA SER A 64 -8.69 1.28 6.45
C SER A 64 -9.07 0.82 7.86
N GLN A 65 -8.44 1.34 8.92
CA GLN A 65 -8.90 1.11 10.29
C GLN A 65 -10.05 2.08 10.67
N LEU A 66 -10.10 3.25 10.03
CA LEU A 66 -11.04 4.34 10.34
C LEU A 66 -12.25 4.37 9.40
N PHE A 67 -12.03 3.96 8.16
CA PHE A 67 -13.06 3.95 7.13
C PHE A 67 -13.19 2.57 6.48
N GLU A 68 -14.35 2.27 5.94
CA GLU A 68 -14.61 1.06 5.18
C GLU A 68 -15.54 1.32 3.99
N GLY A 69 -15.51 0.42 3.01
CA GLY A 69 -16.26 0.53 1.77
C GLY A 69 -17.52 -0.34 1.74
N LEU A 70 -18.08 -0.43 0.56
CA LEU A 70 -19.25 -1.26 0.27
C LEU A 70 -18.94 -2.75 0.31
N THR A 71 -17.72 -3.11 -0.06
CA THR A 71 -17.19 -4.48 -0.07
C THR A 71 -15.86 -4.54 0.64
N GLU A 72 -15.44 -5.74 1.02
CA GLU A 72 -14.10 -6.03 1.53
C GLU A 72 -13.65 -7.44 1.10
N TYR A 73 -12.36 -7.73 1.19
CA TYR A 73 -11.88 -9.10 1.01
C TYR A 73 -12.03 -9.90 2.32
N SER A 74 -12.67 -11.06 2.22
CA SER A 74 -12.70 -12.04 3.32
C SER A 74 -11.32 -12.65 3.55
N SER A 75 -11.13 -13.34 4.68
CA SER A 75 -9.92 -14.10 5.00
C SER A 75 -9.54 -15.19 3.99
N HIS A 76 -10.46 -15.52 3.07
CA HIS A 76 -10.22 -16.48 1.98
C HIS A 76 -9.85 -15.80 0.65
N GLY A 77 -9.60 -14.49 0.66
CA GLY A 77 -9.23 -13.72 -0.55
C GLY A 77 -10.37 -13.51 -1.56
N LYS A 78 -11.61 -13.70 -1.14
CA LYS A 78 -12.81 -13.47 -1.97
C LYS A 78 -13.51 -12.20 -1.54
N ILE A 79 -14.11 -11.49 -2.49
CA ILE A 79 -14.95 -10.33 -2.17
C ILE A 79 -16.18 -10.77 -1.37
N ALA A 80 -16.45 -10.01 -0.33
CA ALA A 80 -17.62 -10.10 0.52
C ALA A 80 -18.32 -8.74 0.62
N LEU A 81 -19.62 -8.76 0.83
CA LEU A 81 -20.39 -7.57 1.10
C LEU A 81 -20.04 -7.03 2.49
N ASN A 82 -19.76 -5.72 2.56
CA ASN A 82 -19.46 -5.03 3.82
C ASN A 82 -20.61 -4.05 4.14
N GLN A 83 -20.53 -2.77 3.81
CA GLN A 83 -21.66 -1.85 3.99
C GLN A 83 -22.74 -2.02 2.91
N ALA A 84 -22.46 -2.69 1.80
CA ALA A 84 -23.49 -3.13 0.86
C ALA A 84 -24.29 -4.30 1.45
N GLU A 85 -25.62 -4.26 1.30
CA GLU A 85 -26.54 -5.38 1.54
C GLU A 85 -26.59 -6.30 0.32
N SER A 86 -26.63 -5.70 -0.88
CA SER A 86 -26.61 -6.42 -2.14
C SER A 86 -25.92 -5.61 -3.24
N ILE A 87 -25.36 -6.33 -4.21
CA ILE A 87 -24.79 -5.77 -5.42
C ILE A 87 -25.30 -6.61 -6.60
N GLU A 88 -25.97 -5.96 -7.52
CA GLU A 88 -26.47 -6.54 -8.75
C GLU A 88 -25.76 -5.95 -9.95
N LYS A 89 -25.53 -6.75 -10.99
CA LYS A 89 -24.88 -6.33 -12.23
C LYS A 89 -25.63 -6.82 -13.45
N SER A 90 -25.69 -5.99 -14.51
CA SER A 90 -26.24 -6.39 -15.79
C SER A 90 -25.37 -7.45 -16.47
N GLU A 91 -25.95 -8.24 -17.38
CA GLU A 91 -25.22 -9.29 -18.13
C GLU A 91 -24.03 -8.75 -18.92
N ASP A 92 -24.12 -7.51 -19.42
CA ASP A 92 -23.06 -6.82 -20.16
C ASP A 92 -22.05 -6.10 -19.25
N PHE A 93 -22.20 -6.19 -17.92
CA PHE A 93 -21.33 -5.53 -16.91
C PHE A 93 -21.24 -4.01 -17.04
N LYS A 94 -22.20 -3.36 -17.68
CA LYS A 94 -22.22 -1.90 -17.88
C LYS A 94 -23.12 -1.17 -16.88
N LYS A 95 -23.90 -1.89 -16.10
CA LYS A 95 -24.76 -1.31 -15.08
C LYS A 95 -24.64 -2.11 -13.78
N TRP A 96 -24.41 -1.38 -12.69
CA TRP A 96 -24.31 -1.94 -11.35
C TRP A 96 -25.30 -1.24 -10.44
N THR A 97 -26.03 -2.01 -9.63
CA THR A 97 -26.97 -1.50 -8.63
C THR A 97 -26.51 -1.97 -7.26
N ILE A 98 -26.25 -1.04 -6.35
CA ILE A 98 -25.70 -1.28 -5.03
C ILE A 98 -26.72 -0.82 -4.00
N LYS A 99 -27.17 -1.72 -3.16
CA LYS A 99 -28.05 -1.42 -2.01
C LYS A 99 -27.21 -1.42 -0.74
N LEU A 100 -27.25 -0.34 0.01
CA LEU A 100 -26.62 -0.22 1.33
C LEU A 100 -27.44 -0.97 2.37
N ARG A 101 -26.79 -1.50 3.41
CA ARG A 101 -27.46 -2.01 4.61
C ARG A 101 -28.31 -0.93 5.25
N ASP A 102 -29.40 -1.32 5.88
CA ASP A 102 -30.17 -0.43 6.71
C ASP A 102 -29.40 -0.09 8.01
N ASN A 103 -29.67 1.09 8.57
CA ASN A 103 -29.12 1.52 9.86
C ASN A 103 -27.61 1.67 9.97
N LEU A 104 -26.91 1.85 8.85
CA LEU A 104 -25.50 2.23 8.86
C LEU A 104 -25.34 3.60 9.52
N LYS A 105 -24.33 3.73 10.39
CA LYS A 105 -24.07 4.96 11.13
C LYS A 105 -22.61 5.38 11.06
N TRP A 106 -22.42 6.68 11.00
CA TRP A 106 -21.16 7.33 11.29
C TRP A 106 -20.82 7.26 12.78
N SER A 107 -19.55 7.48 13.14
CA SER A 107 -19.09 7.49 14.52
C SER A 107 -19.78 8.54 15.41
N ASP A 108 -20.36 9.57 14.82
CA ASP A 108 -21.16 10.58 15.54
C ASP A 108 -22.63 10.20 15.68
N GLY A 109 -23.04 9.00 15.25
CA GLY A 109 -24.40 8.47 15.35
C GLY A 109 -25.34 8.87 14.21
N SER A 110 -24.93 9.75 13.30
CA SER A 110 -25.73 10.11 12.12
C SER A 110 -25.76 8.95 11.09
N ASN A 111 -26.79 8.89 10.26
CA ASN A 111 -26.95 7.82 9.28
C ASN A 111 -25.97 7.99 8.10
N ILE A 112 -25.44 6.87 7.62
CA ILE A 112 -24.74 6.77 6.35
C ILE A 112 -25.79 6.52 5.25
N THR A 113 -25.64 7.22 4.14
CA THR A 113 -26.58 7.13 3.00
C THR A 113 -25.82 6.98 1.68
N ALA A 114 -26.54 6.67 0.61
CA ALA A 114 -26.01 6.65 -0.75
C ALA A 114 -25.35 7.98 -1.14
N GLU A 115 -25.83 9.09 -0.57
CA GLU A 115 -25.28 10.43 -0.87
C GLU A 115 -23.85 10.61 -0.37
N ASP A 116 -23.48 10.03 0.78
CA ASP A 116 -22.12 10.11 1.32
C ASP A 116 -21.11 9.46 0.37
N TYR A 117 -21.46 8.29 -0.19
CA TYR A 117 -20.66 7.60 -1.19
C TYR A 117 -20.55 8.40 -2.49
N VAL A 118 -21.68 8.81 -3.04
CA VAL A 118 -21.73 9.49 -4.34
C VAL A 118 -21.00 10.84 -4.29
N GLN A 119 -21.17 11.60 -3.22
CA GLN A 119 -20.45 12.87 -3.05
C GLN A 119 -18.94 12.65 -2.93
N SER A 120 -18.50 11.59 -2.27
CA SER A 120 -17.08 11.24 -2.19
C SER A 120 -16.51 10.94 -3.58
N TRP A 121 -17.19 10.13 -4.39
CA TRP A 121 -16.76 9.78 -5.74
C TRP A 121 -16.80 10.97 -6.71
N ILE A 122 -17.83 11.80 -6.64
CA ILE A 122 -17.89 13.05 -7.42
C ILE A 122 -16.77 14.01 -6.99
N GLY A 123 -16.46 14.07 -5.69
CA GLY A 123 -15.35 14.86 -5.17
C GLY A 123 -13.98 14.46 -5.75
N ILE A 124 -13.77 13.15 -6.03
CA ILE A 124 -12.58 12.65 -6.73
C ILE A 124 -12.57 13.17 -8.18
N LEU A 125 -13.71 13.17 -8.85
CA LEU A 125 -13.85 13.60 -10.24
C LEU A 125 -13.85 15.12 -10.44
N ASN A 126 -13.89 15.91 -9.36
CA ASN A 126 -13.79 17.37 -9.49
C ASN A 126 -12.34 17.77 -9.81
N LYS A 127 -12.12 18.33 -11.00
CA LYS A 127 -10.80 18.75 -11.48
C LYS A 127 -10.11 19.76 -10.57
N GLU A 128 -10.87 20.65 -9.92
CA GLU A 128 -10.32 21.65 -9.00
C GLU A 128 -9.62 21.01 -7.80
N ASN A 129 -10.06 19.84 -7.39
CA ASN A 129 -9.45 19.08 -6.29
C ASN A 129 -8.10 18.44 -6.67
N LYS A 130 -7.75 18.43 -7.96
CA LYS A 130 -6.51 17.80 -8.48
C LYS A 130 -6.26 16.41 -7.89
N ASN A 131 -7.34 15.63 -7.70
CA ASN A 131 -7.27 14.36 -7.01
C ASN A 131 -6.44 13.34 -7.82
N PRO A 132 -5.40 12.72 -7.23
CA PRO A 132 -4.54 11.76 -7.93
C PRO A 132 -5.26 10.48 -8.34
N ASN A 133 -6.45 10.20 -7.76
CA ASN A 133 -7.24 9.01 -8.05
C ASN A 133 -8.34 9.24 -9.09
N ALA A 134 -8.50 10.45 -9.63
CA ALA A 134 -9.59 10.76 -10.56
C ALA A 134 -9.64 9.80 -11.77
N PHE A 135 -8.47 9.47 -12.34
CA PHE A 135 -8.38 8.55 -13.46
C PHE A 135 -8.89 7.14 -13.13
N LYS A 136 -8.79 6.71 -11.86
CA LYS A 136 -9.27 5.40 -11.41
C LYS A 136 -10.79 5.25 -11.48
N LEU A 137 -11.51 6.33 -11.73
CA LEU A 137 -12.96 6.34 -11.91
C LEU A 137 -13.40 6.59 -13.37
N PHE A 138 -12.48 6.73 -14.32
CA PHE A 138 -12.84 7.04 -15.73
C PHE A 138 -13.53 5.88 -16.47
N PHE A 139 -13.60 4.70 -15.86
CA PHE A 139 -14.46 3.62 -16.35
C PHE A 139 -15.95 3.88 -16.11
N ILE A 140 -16.31 4.82 -15.23
CA ILE A 140 -17.68 5.26 -15.02
C ILE A 140 -18.09 6.15 -16.20
N LYS A 141 -19.27 5.93 -16.74
CA LYS A 141 -19.82 6.67 -17.88
C LYS A 141 -19.72 8.18 -17.66
N ASP A 142 -19.20 8.89 -18.64
CA ASP A 142 -19.03 10.34 -18.63
C ASP A 142 -18.11 10.91 -17.54
N ALA A 143 -17.47 10.07 -16.71
CA ALA A 143 -16.60 10.52 -15.61
C ALA A 143 -15.41 11.37 -16.11
N LYS A 144 -14.77 10.94 -17.23
CA LYS A 144 -13.70 11.72 -17.84
C LYS A 144 -14.19 13.04 -18.41
N LYS A 145 -15.39 13.06 -19.00
CA LYS A 145 -15.99 14.32 -19.52
C LYS A 145 -16.26 15.31 -18.38
N LEU A 146 -16.75 14.81 -17.22
CA LEU A 146 -16.95 15.62 -16.03
C LEU A 146 -15.60 16.18 -15.52
N TYR A 147 -14.59 15.31 -15.40
CA TYR A 147 -13.26 15.72 -14.96
C TYR A 147 -12.62 16.76 -15.90
N ASP A 148 -12.78 16.60 -17.22
CA ASP A 148 -12.28 17.54 -18.22
C ASP A 148 -13.09 18.87 -18.29
N GLY A 149 -14.21 18.96 -17.56
CA GLY A 149 -15.11 20.11 -17.61
C GLY A 149 -15.93 20.21 -18.90
N LYS A 150 -16.04 19.13 -19.67
CA LYS A 150 -16.83 19.06 -20.92
C LYS A 150 -18.33 18.94 -20.65
N ILE A 151 -18.71 18.51 -19.46
CA ILE A 151 -20.09 18.46 -18.95
C ILE A 151 -20.14 19.04 -17.54
N LYS A 152 -21.30 19.54 -17.14
CA LYS A 152 -21.55 20.03 -15.78
C LYS A 152 -21.93 18.88 -14.85
N PRO A 153 -21.80 19.01 -13.51
CA PRO A 153 -22.19 17.96 -12.56
C PRO A 153 -23.64 17.48 -12.68
N ASN A 154 -24.58 18.35 -13.04
CA ASN A 154 -26.00 18.00 -13.25
C ASN A 154 -26.25 17.24 -14.56
N GLU A 155 -25.32 17.22 -15.49
CA GLU A 155 -25.37 16.46 -16.74
C GLU A 155 -24.72 15.08 -16.60
N PHE A 156 -23.99 14.86 -15.51
CA PHE A 156 -23.31 13.61 -15.23
C PHE A 156 -24.30 12.48 -14.92
N LYS A 157 -24.31 11.44 -15.76
CA LYS A 157 -25.24 10.30 -15.68
C LYS A 157 -24.57 8.99 -15.28
N GLY A 158 -23.27 9.02 -15.01
CA GLY A 158 -22.51 7.83 -14.65
C GLY A 158 -22.94 7.25 -13.30
N ILE A 159 -23.35 8.09 -12.36
CA ILE A 159 -23.81 7.67 -11.03
C ILE A 159 -25.16 8.30 -10.72
N LYS A 160 -26.08 7.50 -10.19
CA LYS A 160 -27.42 7.95 -9.82
C LYS A 160 -27.81 7.39 -8.46
N ILE A 161 -28.37 8.25 -7.59
CA ILE A 161 -29.03 7.83 -6.37
C ILE A 161 -30.49 7.57 -6.71
N THR A 162 -30.95 6.34 -6.53
CA THR A 162 -32.35 5.95 -6.81
C THR A 162 -33.25 6.09 -5.59
N ASN A 163 -32.66 5.89 -4.40
CA ASN A 163 -33.27 6.19 -3.09
C ASN A 163 -32.16 6.39 -2.06
N LYS A 164 -32.51 6.67 -0.80
CA LYS A 164 -31.53 6.99 0.26
C LYS A 164 -30.44 5.94 0.46
N ASN A 165 -30.69 4.68 0.10
CA ASN A 165 -29.79 3.55 0.32
C ASN A 165 -29.37 2.85 -0.99
N THR A 166 -29.69 3.38 -2.17
CA THR A 166 -29.40 2.67 -3.43
C THR A 166 -28.69 3.56 -4.43
N ILE A 167 -27.55 3.06 -4.91
CA ILE A 167 -26.70 3.69 -5.91
C ILE A 167 -26.74 2.86 -7.19
N GLU A 168 -26.98 3.50 -8.31
CA GLU A 168 -26.84 2.93 -9.64
C GLU A 168 -25.59 3.54 -10.29
N VAL A 169 -24.70 2.69 -10.82
CA VAL A 169 -23.48 3.09 -11.53
C VAL A 169 -23.52 2.55 -12.94
N ASN A 170 -23.39 3.46 -13.92
CA ASN A 170 -23.29 3.11 -15.33
C ASN A 170 -21.84 3.19 -15.79
N MET A 171 -21.39 2.21 -16.54
CA MET A 171 -20.00 2.08 -16.98
C MET A 171 -19.85 2.56 -18.44
N GLU A 172 -18.69 3.10 -18.77
CA GLU A 172 -18.32 3.46 -20.14
C GLU A 172 -18.13 2.21 -21.01
N TYR A 173 -17.56 1.15 -20.42
CA TYR A 173 -17.32 -0.16 -21.02
C TYR A 173 -17.58 -1.26 -19.98
N PRO A 174 -17.63 -2.57 -20.37
CA PRO A 174 -17.85 -3.64 -19.40
C PRO A 174 -16.79 -3.69 -18.29
N VAL A 175 -17.18 -3.62 -17.03
CA VAL A 175 -16.33 -3.77 -15.84
C VAL A 175 -16.83 -4.93 -15.01
N LYS A 176 -16.15 -6.08 -15.09
CA LYS A 176 -16.63 -7.34 -14.50
C LYS A 176 -16.45 -7.43 -12.99
N ASN A 177 -15.47 -6.73 -12.46
CA ASN A 177 -14.98 -6.80 -11.08
C ASN A 177 -15.10 -5.46 -10.33
N PHE A 178 -16.15 -4.72 -10.61
CA PHE A 178 -16.41 -3.46 -9.90
C PHE A 178 -16.59 -3.66 -8.39
N ASP A 179 -17.10 -4.81 -7.97
CA ASP A 179 -17.19 -5.22 -6.58
C ASP A 179 -15.82 -5.33 -5.91
N GLU A 180 -14.76 -5.75 -6.61
CA GLU A 180 -13.39 -5.69 -6.10
C GLU A 180 -12.90 -4.24 -6.00
N ILE A 181 -13.18 -3.40 -7.00
CA ILE A 181 -12.80 -1.98 -6.99
C ILE A 181 -13.41 -1.25 -5.79
N LEU A 182 -14.65 -1.55 -5.43
CA LEU A 182 -15.36 -0.97 -4.29
C LEU A 182 -14.70 -1.25 -2.93
N SER A 183 -13.80 -2.25 -2.84
CA SER A 183 -13.03 -2.57 -1.64
C SER A 183 -11.79 -1.67 -1.43
N ASN A 184 -11.45 -0.84 -2.41
CA ASN A 184 -10.28 0.02 -2.32
C ASN A 184 -10.55 1.29 -1.51
N VAL A 185 -9.54 1.75 -0.80
CA VAL A 185 -9.63 2.89 0.12
C VAL A 185 -10.17 4.15 -0.57
N PHE A 186 -9.74 4.45 -1.81
CA PHE A 186 -10.23 5.64 -2.52
C PHE A 186 -11.74 5.61 -2.84
N MET A 187 -12.39 4.43 -2.74
CA MET A 187 -13.84 4.26 -2.91
C MET A 187 -14.63 4.44 -1.60
N PHE A 188 -13.95 4.55 -0.46
CA PHE A 188 -14.60 4.68 0.83
C PHE A 188 -15.29 6.04 0.96
N PRO A 189 -16.45 6.10 1.63
CA PRO A 189 -17.18 7.35 1.78
C PRO A 189 -16.55 8.25 2.83
N THR A 190 -16.79 9.54 2.70
CA THR A 190 -16.61 10.54 3.75
C THR A 190 -17.95 11.19 4.03
N LYS A 191 -18.22 11.54 5.29
CA LYS A 191 -19.50 12.16 5.65
C LYS A 191 -19.69 13.47 4.89
N LYS A 192 -20.82 13.60 4.21
CA LYS A 192 -21.18 14.79 3.46
C LYS A 192 -21.10 16.05 4.34
N GLY A 193 -20.42 17.06 3.85
CA GLY A 193 -20.26 18.35 4.54
C GLY A 193 -19.27 18.36 5.71
N SER A 194 -18.69 17.22 6.08
CA SER A 194 -17.63 17.19 7.09
C SER A 194 -16.25 17.47 6.47
N LYS A 195 -15.37 18.07 7.30
CA LYS A 195 -13.96 18.22 6.94
C LYS A 195 -13.15 17.07 7.54
N ILE A 196 -12.22 16.56 6.78
CA ILE A 196 -11.25 15.57 7.27
C ILE A 196 -10.15 16.32 8.02
N ASN A 197 -10.14 16.22 9.34
CA ASN A 197 -9.09 16.74 10.22
C ASN A 197 -8.90 15.83 11.43
N LYS A 198 -7.78 16.00 12.13
CA LYS A 198 -7.39 15.14 13.27
C LYS A 198 -8.26 15.37 14.53
N GLU A 199 -8.83 16.57 14.69
CA GLU A 199 -9.57 16.94 15.90
C GLU A 199 -10.99 16.37 15.90
N ASN A 200 -11.65 16.34 14.73
CA ASN A 200 -13.08 16.01 14.63
C ASN A 200 -13.34 15.01 13.49
N LEU A 201 -12.52 13.97 13.38
CA LEU A 201 -12.66 12.96 12.33
C LEU A 201 -13.89 12.09 12.59
N ILE A 202 -14.84 12.15 11.66
CA ILE A 202 -16.03 11.29 11.65
C ILE A 202 -15.74 10.08 10.76
N THR A 203 -15.85 8.88 11.32
CA THR A 203 -15.44 7.62 10.70
C THR A 203 -16.62 6.66 10.57
N ASN A 204 -16.49 5.61 9.74
CA ASN A 204 -17.56 4.63 9.52
C ASN A 204 -17.12 3.18 9.72
N SER A 205 -15.85 2.93 10.08
CA SER A 205 -15.36 1.58 10.38
C SER A 205 -15.46 1.24 11.86
N ALA A 206 -14.90 0.09 12.24
CA ALA A 206 -14.91 -0.44 13.60
C ALA A 206 -14.20 0.46 14.63
N PHE A 207 -13.35 1.37 14.18
CA PHE A 207 -12.61 2.26 15.05
C PHE A 207 -12.86 3.73 14.70
N LYS A 208 -12.72 4.60 15.72
CA LYS A 208 -12.67 6.05 15.60
C LYS A 208 -11.35 6.57 16.16
N LEU A 209 -10.90 7.71 15.67
CA LEU A 209 -9.66 8.34 16.10
C LEU A 209 -9.85 8.89 17.53
N LYS A 210 -8.98 8.48 18.46
CA LYS A 210 -8.94 8.99 19.81
C LYS A 210 -7.84 10.02 20.01
N ASN A 211 -6.65 9.73 19.48
CA ASN A 211 -5.49 10.60 19.58
C ASN A 211 -4.56 10.42 18.39
N TYR A 212 -3.92 11.50 17.96
CA TYR A 212 -2.88 11.47 16.95
C TYR A 212 -1.82 12.53 17.29
N ASN A 213 -0.65 12.08 17.68
CA ASN A 213 0.51 12.92 17.99
C ASN A 213 1.77 12.40 17.27
N ASP A 214 2.94 12.94 17.60
CA ASP A 214 4.22 12.62 16.95
C ASP A 214 4.80 11.24 17.33
N GLU A 215 4.20 10.55 18.30
CA GLU A 215 4.65 9.26 18.81
C GLU A 215 3.70 8.11 18.42
N GLU A 216 2.40 8.38 18.35
CA GLU A 216 1.39 7.33 18.13
C GLU A 216 0.06 7.86 17.59
N ILE A 217 -0.66 6.96 16.94
CA ILE A 217 -2.07 7.12 16.61
C ILE A 217 -2.86 6.11 17.46
N ILE A 218 -3.77 6.60 18.29
CA ILE A 218 -4.63 5.77 19.13
C ILE A 218 -6.03 5.76 18.54
N LEU A 219 -6.53 4.56 18.32
CA LEU A 219 -7.89 4.31 17.87
C LEU A 219 -8.66 3.60 18.97
N GLU A 220 -9.94 3.94 19.13
CA GLU A 220 -10.85 3.25 20.04
C GLU A 220 -12.06 2.71 19.26
N GLN A 221 -12.71 1.70 19.84
CA GLN A 221 -13.88 1.06 19.25
C GLN A 221 -14.97 2.12 18.94
N ASN A 222 -15.56 2.01 17.77
CA ASN A 222 -16.72 2.81 17.35
C ASN A 222 -17.99 2.06 17.73
N GLU A 223 -18.71 2.54 18.75
CA GLU A 223 -19.91 1.91 19.28
C GLU A 223 -21.08 1.94 18.27
N ASN A 224 -21.03 2.85 17.29
CA ASN A 224 -22.01 2.98 16.23
C ASN A 224 -21.71 2.09 15.00
N TYR A 225 -20.61 1.34 15.04
CA TYR A 225 -20.24 0.45 13.94
C TYR A 225 -21.27 -0.66 13.74
N TRP A 226 -21.71 -0.89 12.51
CA TRP A 226 -22.79 -1.83 12.20
C TRP A 226 -22.49 -3.27 12.63
N ASP A 227 -21.21 -3.70 12.57
CA ASP A 227 -20.76 -5.05 12.97
C ASP A 227 -19.97 -5.03 14.29
N ASN A 228 -20.34 -4.15 15.21
CA ASN A 228 -19.67 -3.96 16.48
C ASN A 228 -19.64 -5.24 17.35
N VAL A 229 -20.66 -6.09 17.23
CA VAL A 229 -20.77 -7.36 18.01
C VAL A 229 -19.62 -8.32 17.66
N ASN A 230 -19.17 -8.34 16.43
CA ASN A 230 -18.10 -9.21 15.95
C ASN A 230 -16.71 -8.61 16.17
N THR A 231 -16.59 -7.31 16.39
CA THR A 231 -15.31 -6.63 16.66
C THR A 231 -14.87 -6.86 18.11
N LYS A 232 -13.81 -7.66 18.32
CA LYS A 232 -13.30 -8.00 19.65
C LYS A 232 -12.23 -7.04 20.17
N ILE A 233 -11.53 -6.39 19.27
CA ILE A 233 -10.52 -5.39 19.59
C ILE A 233 -11.21 -4.06 19.92
N LYS A 234 -10.87 -3.48 21.07
CA LYS A 234 -11.47 -2.23 21.55
C LYS A 234 -10.52 -1.04 21.43
N LYS A 235 -9.22 -1.31 21.33
CA LYS A 235 -8.20 -0.28 21.20
C LYS A 235 -7.11 -0.72 20.23
N VAL A 236 -6.65 0.21 19.42
CA VAL A 236 -5.48 0.01 18.54
C VAL A 236 -4.49 1.13 18.80
N THR A 237 -3.24 0.77 19.08
CA THR A 237 -2.15 1.71 19.22
C THR A 237 -1.16 1.49 18.07
N LEU A 238 -1.08 2.46 17.17
CA LEU A 238 -0.14 2.50 16.05
C LEU A 238 1.05 3.38 16.45
N LYS A 239 2.17 2.76 16.86
CA LYS A 239 3.37 3.49 17.28
C LYS A 239 4.09 4.05 16.05
N LEU A 240 4.38 5.33 16.04
CA LEU A 240 5.15 6.01 14.99
C LEU A 240 6.65 5.78 15.23
N VAL A 241 7.26 4.91 14.41
CA VAL A 241 8.65 4.47 14.59
C VAL A 241 9.50 4.96 13.41
N GLU A 242 10.75 5.38 13.68
CA GLU A 242 11.62 6.02 12.68
C GLU A 242 12.05 5.07 11.55
N ASN A 243 12.34 3.79 11.89
CA ASN A 243 12.88 2.85 10.92
C ASN A 243 12.46 1.40 11.22
N ASP A 244 12.65 0.56 10.22
CA ASP A 244 12.30 -0.85 10.22
C ASP A 244 13.08 -1.68 11.24
N ILE A 245 14.35 -1.36 11.51
CA ILE A 245 15.19 -2.10 12.48
C ILE A 245 14.65 -1.89 13.90
N LEU A 246 14.33 -0.64 14.26
CA LEU A 246 13.77 -0.32 15.57
C LEU A 246 12.38 -0.97 15.73
N ALA A 247 11.53 -0.89 14.70
CA ALA A 247 10.22 -1.51 14.73
C ALA A 247 10.32 -3.05 14.86
N TYR A 248 11.29 -3.68 14.18
CA TYR A 248 11.58 -5.11 14.33
C TYR A 248 12.03 -5.47 15.75
N GLN A 249 12.87 -4.64 16.39
CA GLN A 249 13.30 -4.83 17.77
C GLN A 249 12.12 -4.77 18.75
N LEU A 250 11.16 -3.85 18.52
CA LEU A 250 9.93 -3.80 19.33
C LEU A 250 9.13 -5.09 19.24
N PHE A 251 9.10 -5.73 18.06
CA PHE A 251 8.49 -7.05 17.89
C PHE A 251 9.24 -8.14 18.67
N ASP A 252 10.55 -8.24 18.53
CA ASP A 252 11.37 -9.22 19.27
C ASP A 252 11.25 -9.06 20.79
N LEU A 253 11.07 -7.83 21.27
CA LEU A 253 10.84 -7.50 22.70
C LEU A 253 9.37 -7.68 23.12
N LYS A 254 8.48 -8.14 22.23
CA LYS A 254 7.02 -8.29 22.49
C LYS A 254 6.32 -7.00 22.91
N GLN A 255 6.82 -5.85 22.44
CA GLN A 255 6.22 -4.54 22.69
C GLN A 255 5.21 -4.13 21.61
N ILE A 256 5.12 -4.91 20.54
CA ILE A 256 4.10 -4.85 19.50
C ILE A 256 3.63 -6.27 19.16
N ASP A 257 2.40 -6.41 18.74
CA ASP A 257 1.72 -7.70 18.54
C ASP A 257 2.08 -8.36 17.22
N PHE A 258 2.32 -7.58 16.18
CA PHE A 258 2.76 -8.05 14.88
C PHE A 258 3.63 -7.00 14.18
N PHE A 259 4.43 -7.44 13.21
CA PHE A 259 5.34 -6.61 12.45
C PHE A 259 5.45 -7.10 11.00
N GLY A 260 5.31 -6.21 10.04
CA GLY A 260 5.43 -6.55 8.62
C GLY A 260 4.57 -5.65 7.72
N LEU A 261 4.51 -6.00 6.44
CA LEU A 261 3.67 -5.29 5.48
C LEU A 261 2.17 -5.48 5.80
N PRO A 262 1.35 -4.46 5.59
CA PRO A 262 1.59 -3.22 4.84
C PRO A 262 2.27 -2.09 5.64
N PHE A 263 2.53 -2.25 6.92
CA PHE A 263 3.05 -1.19 7.78
C PHE A 263 4.56 -1.01 7.69
N TYR A 264 5.31 -2.13 7.69
CA TYR A 264 6.77 -2.13 7.60
C TYR A 264 7.29 -3.29 6.75
N GLU A 265 8.40 -3.08 6.07
CA GLU A 265 9.16 -4.19 5.48
C GLU A 265 10.01 -4.86 6.56
N ILE A 266 10.12 -6.19 6.52
CA ILE A 266 11.07 -6.90 7.37
C ILE A 266 12.48 -6.52 6.91
N PRO A 267 13.37 -6.04 7.83
CA PRO A 267 14.71 -5.61 7.45
C PRO A 267 15.47 -6.72 6.72
N TYR A 268 16.17 -6.34 5.65
CA TYR A 268 16.90 -7.29 4.82
C TYR A 268 17.91 -8.11 5.63
N GLU A 269 18.57 -7.49 6.60
CA GLU A 269 19.53 -8.09 7.50
C GLU A 269 18.93 -9.14 8.44
N ARG A 270 17.61 -9.07 8.66
CA ARG A 270 16.82 -10.02 9.48
C ARG A 270 16.11 -11.08 8.67
N ARG A 271 16.28 -11.08 7.35
CA ARG A 271 15.56 -11.96 6.43
C ARG A 271 15.75 -13.45 6.76
N LEU A 272 17.00 -13.89 6.96
CA LEU A 272 17.31 -15.29 7.23
C LEU A 272 16.78 -15.75 8.59
N ASP A 273 16.87 -14.90 9.61
CA ASP A 273 16.36 -15.21 10.94
C ASP A 273 14.83 -15.28 10.93
N SER A 274 14.19 -14.32 10.27
CA SER A 274 12.73 -14.25 10.17
C SER A 274 12.14 -15.40 9.38
N SER A 275 12.82 -15.89 8.33
CA SER A 275 12.34 -17.03 7.52
C SER A 275 12.20 -18.34 8.30
N LYS A 276 12.90 -18.45 9.44
CA LYS A 276 12.88 -19.62 10.33
C LYS A 276 11.88 -19.50 11.46
N LYS A 277 11.27 -18.32 11.64
CA LYS A 277 10.30 -18.06 12.71
C LYS A 277 8.95 -18.68 12.34
N PRO A 278 8.33 -19.49 13.23
CA PRO A 278 6.99 -20.03 12.98
C PRO A 278 5.91 -18.94 12.94
N GLU A 279 6.21 -17.76 13.46
CA GLU A 279 5.37 -16.58 13.48
C GLU A 279 5.29 -15.88 12.11
N LEU A 280 6.06 -16.29 11.10
CA LEU A 280 6.04 -15.69 9.79
C LEU A 280 4.87 -16.18 8.96
N LEU A 281 4.02 -15.24 8.54
CA LEU A 281 2.95 -15.47 7.57
C LEU A 281 3.25 -14.75 6.26
N ASN A 282 2.87 -15.38 5.13
CA ASN A 282 3.06 -14.81 3.80
C ASN A 282 1.73 -14.77 3.05
N PHE A 283 1.45 -13.64 2.42
CA PHE A 283 0.20 -13.37 1.71
C PHE A 283 0.48 -12.92 0.28
N LYS A 284 -0.19 -13.54 -0.68
CA LYS A 284 -0.18 -13.08 -2.08
C LYS A 284 -1.05 -11.84 -2.20
N THR A 285 -0.53 -10.84 -2.91
CA THR A 285 -1.28 -9.61 -3.17
C THR A 285 -1.38 -9.32 -4.67
N ASN A 286 -2.22 -8.36 -5.04
CA ASN A 286 -2.30 -7.78 -6.38
C ASN A 286 -1.57 -6.41 -6.44
N VAL A 287 -0.56 -6.25 -5.60
CA VAL A 287 0.35 -5.12 -5.64
C VAL A 287 1.45 -5.40 -6.66
N PHE A 288 1.58 -4.53 -7.66
CA PHE A 288 2.51 -4.70 -8.77
C PHE A 288 3.68 -3.74 -8.64
N GLU A 289 4.87 -4.23 -8.96
CA GLU A 289 6.08 -3.42 -9.12
C GLU A 289 6.43 -3.31 -10.60
N PHE A 290 6.76 -2.10 -11.04
CA PHE A 290 7.14 -1.83 -12.42
C PHE A 290 8.04 -0.61 -12.56
N LEU A 291 8.70 -0.49 -13.72
CA LEU A 291 9.47 0.68 -14.09
C LEU A 291 8.69 1.48 -15.15
N LYS A 292 8.50 2.76 -14.88
CA LYS A 292 7.89 3.72 -15.80
C LYS A 292 8.98 4.52 -16.49
N LEU A 293 8.99 4.54 -17.80
CA LEU A 293 9.96 5.24 -18.62
C LEU A 293 9.40 6.59 -19.09
N ASP A 294 10.20 7.64 -18.98
CA ASP A 294 9.86 8.93 -19.56
C ASP A 294 10.25 8.95 -21.04
N LYS A 295 9.24 8.92 -21.92
CA LYS A 295 9.46 9.01 -23.37
C LYS A 295 10.14 10.31 -23.84
N ASN A 296 10.13 11.36 -23.02
CA ASN A 296 10.78 12.63 -23.30
C ASN A 296 12.26 12.62 -22.88
N SER A 297 12.70 11.63 -22.11
CA SER A 297 14.10 11.45 -21.76
C SER A 297 14.93 11.28 -23.04
N LYS A 298 15.99 12.07 -23.18
CA LYS A 298 16.85 12.11 -24.38
C LYS A 298 17.39 10.72 -24.72
N ILE A 299 17.81 9.94 -23.71
CA ILE A 299 18.29 8.57 -23.89
C ILE A 299 17.16 7.64 -24.33
N LEU A 300 15.97 7.77 -23.73
CA LEU A 300 14.87 6.83 -23.93
C LEU A 300 13.98 7.16 -25.14
N LYS A 301 14.31 8.16 -25.96
CA LYS A 301 13.63 8.40 -27.24
C LYS A 301 13.83 7.25 -28.23
N ASN A 302 14.97 6.57 -28.16
CA ASN A 302 15.28 5.46 -29.04
C ASN A 302 14.56 4.18 -28.61
N ASP A 303 13.66 3.68 -29.45
CA ASP A 303 12.82 2.50 -29.16
C ASP A 303 13.65 1.22 -29.01
N THR A 304 14.67 1.05 -29.88
CA THR A 304 15.57 -0.12 -29.83
C THR A 304 16.36 -0.14 -28.51
N LEU A 305 16.80 1.02 -28.04
CA LEU A 305 17.49 1.12 -26.77
C LEU A 305 16.57 0.72 -25.60
N ARG A 306 15.32 1.20 -25.59
CA ARG A 306 14.34 0.80 -24.57
C ARG A 306 14.13 -0.73 -24.56
N LYS A 307 13.92 -1.33 -25.73
CA LYS A 307 13.79 -2.79 -25.88
C LYS A 307 15.00 -3.55 -25.37
N ASN A 308 16.21 -3.06 -25.64
CA ASN A 308 17.43 -3.71 -25.18
C ASN A 308 17.64 -3.57 -23.66
N LEU A 309 17.29 -2.42 -23.08
CA LEU A 309 17.31 -2.25 -21.61
C LEU A 309 16.33 -3.21 -20.91
N GLU A 310 15.14 -3.39 -21.48
CA GLU A 310 14.15 -4.31 -20.94
C GLU A 310 14.63 -5.77 -20.94
N LYS A 311 15.32 -6.21 -22.00
CA LYS A 311 15.82 -7.58 -22.12
C LYS A 311 16.77 -7.99 -21.00
N LEU A 312 17.52 -7.05 -20.43
CA LEU A 312 18.43 -7.31 -19.31
C LEU A 312 17.73 -7.36 -17.94
N ILE A 313 16.46 -7.01 -17.87
CA ILE A 313 15.75 -7.06 -16.58
C ILE A 313 15.40 -8.51 -16.26
N ASP A 314 16.05 -9.07 -15.27
CA ASP A 314 15.70 -10.37 -14.71
C ASP A 314 14.64 -10.18 -13.60
N SER A 315 13.37 -10.20 -14.01
CA SER A 315 12.25 -10.01 -13.09
C SER A 315 12.17 -11.10 -12.01
N LYS A 316 12.67 -12.32 -12.29
CA LYS A 316 12.75 -13.40 -11.31
C LYS A 316 13.78 -13.07 -10.23
N PHE A 317 14.97 -12.62 -10.62
CA PHE A 317 16.01 -12.18 -9.69
C PHE A 317 15.55 -10.98 -8.87
N LEU A 318 14.88 -10.00 -9.51
CA LEU A 318 14.35 -8.84 -8.79
C LEU A 318 13.23 -9.23 -7.79
N ALA A 319 12.41 -10.22 -8.11
CA ALA A 319 11.40 -10.74 -7.19
C ALA A 319 12.02 -11.39 -5.93
N GLU A 320 13.29 -11.81 -5.98
CA GLU A 320 14.01 -12.34 -4.82
C GLU A 320 14.41 -11.25 -3.81
N PHE A 321 14.41 -9.97 -4.20
CA PHE A 321 14.55 -8.85 -3.25
C PHE A 321 13.29 -8.67 -2.40
N ASP A 322 12.12 -9.06 -2.92
CA ASP A 322 10.93 -9.19 -2.11
C ASP A 322 11.07 -10.43 -1.20
N LEU A 323 10.64 -10.29 0.04
CA LEU A 323 10.97 -11.26 1.08
C LEU A 323 10.37 -12.64 0.77
N TYR A 324 11.21 -13.67 0.90
CA TYR A 324 10.82 -15.09 0.93
C TYR A 324 10.37 -15.73 -0.39
N ASN A 325 10.78 -15.18 -1.54
CA ASN A 325 10.58 -15.80 -2.87
C ASN A 325 9.11 -16.15 -3.20
N ASN A 326 8.16 -15.44 -2.58
CA ASN A 326 6.73 -15.65 -2.83
C ASN A 326 6.17 -14.69 -3.87
N SER A 327 6.94 -13.67 -4.26
CA SER A 327 6.58 -12.75 -5.34
C SER A 327 6.70 -13.43 -6.70
N VAL A 328 5.76 -13.13 -7.59
CA VAL A 328 5.64 -13.81 -8.88
C VAL A 328 5.98 -12.84 -10.01
N PRO A 329 6.98 -13.14 -10.87
CA PRO A 329 7.25 -12.33 -12.05
C PRO A 329 5.99 -12.19 -12.91
N ILE A 330 5.70 -10.96 -13.37
CA ILE A 330 4.55 -10.69 -14.26
C ILE A 330 4.84 -11.27 -15.65
N VAL A 331 6.10 -11.14 -16.08
CA VAL A 331 6.55 -11.67 -17.37
C VAL A 331 7.66 -12.66 -17.10
N GLN A 332 7.47 -13.89 -17.56
CA GLN A 332 8.54 -14.89 -17.55
C GLN A 332 9.43 -14.70 -18.79
N LYS A 333 10.70 -14.45 -18.56
CA LYS A 333 11.71 -14.34 -19.60
C LYS A 333 12.70 -15.49 -19.48
N GLU A 334 13.16 -16.03 -20.61
CA GLU A 334 14.28 -16.94 -20.63
C GLU A 334 15.56 -16.20 -20.21
N LYS A 335 16.43 -16.89 -19.46
CA LYS A 335 17.71 -16.33 -19.08
C LYS A 335 18.61 -16.19 -20.30
N LEU A 336 19.08 -14.98 -20.55
CA LEU A 336 19.99 -14.72 -21.67
C LEU A 336 21.33 -15.45 -21.49
N VAL A 337 21.83 -16.07 -22.55
CA VAL A 337 23.18 -16.66 -22.59
C VAL A 337 24.23 -15.60 -22.94
N SER A 338 25.49 -15.86 -22.61
CA SER A 338 26.60 -14.89 -22.73
C SER A 338 26.74 -14.29 -24.14
N GLU A 339 26.47 -15.06 -25.19
CA GLU A 339 26.51 -14.59 -26.57
C GLU A 339 25.41 -13.55 -26.85
N GLN A 340 24.17 -13.79 -26.38
CA GLN A 340 23.07 -12.86 -26.52
C GLN A 340 23.35 -11.56 -25.75
N ILE A 341 23.92 -11.64 -24.55
CA ILE A 341 24.32 -10.47 -23.76
C ILE A 341 25.37 -9.66 -24.52
N THR A 342 26.37 -10.32 -25.12
CA THR A 342 27.40 -9.67 -25.89
C THR A 342 26.82 -8.95 -27.12
N LYS A 343 25.89 -9.58 -27.83
CA LYS A 343 25.18 -8.97 -28.95
C LYS A 343 24.42 -7.72 -28.53
N LEU A 344 23.63 -7.81 -27.48
CA LEU A 344 22.86 -6.69 -26.91
C LEU A 344 23.78 -5.51 -26.52
N LYS A 345 24.93 -5.82 -25.90
CA LYS A 345 25.92 -4.82 -25.52
C LYS A 345 26.43 -4.05 -26.75
N ASN A 346 26.80 -4.75 -27.82
CA ASN A 346 27.28 -4.12 -29.05
C ASN A 346 26.21 -3.24 -29.70
N GLU A 347 24.94 -3.73 -29.73
CA GLU A 347 23.81 -2.94 -30.24
C GLU A 347 23.60 -1.66 -29.43
N VAL A 348 23.67 -1.72 -28.07
CA VAL A 348 23.52 -0.53 -27.21
C VAL A 348 24.69 0.43 -27.44
N ASP A 349 25.93 -0.06 -27.48
CA ASP A 349 27.12 0.76 -27.73
C ASP A 349 27.04 1.50 -29.08
N GLU A 350 26.56 0.84 -30.12
CA GLU A 350 26.33 1.46 -31.43
C GLU A 350 25.26 2.54 -31.42
N ILE A 351 24.13 2.27 -30.73
CA ILE A 351 23.03 3.24 -30.56
C ILE A 351 23.54 4.47 -29.83
N LEU A 352 24.23 4.28 -28.70
CA LEU A 352 24.77 5.39 -27.92
C LEU A 352 25.76 6.23 -28.69
N LYS A 353 26.63 5.62 -29.52
CA LYS A 353 27.60 6.30 -30.36
C LYS A 353 26.93 7.05 -31.52
N SER A 354 26.10 6.37 -32.29
CA SER A 354 25.44 6.95 -33.47
C SER A 354 24.49 8.08 -33.12
N SER A 355 23.88 8.03 -31.92
CA SER A 355 22.97 9.06 -31.41
C SER A 355 23.66 10.13 -30.56
N ASN A 356 24.98 10.08 -30.36
CA ASN A 356 25.78 10.98 -29.53
C ASN A 356 25.29 11.03 -28.06
N LEU A 357 24.94 9.86 -27.51
CA LEU A 357 24.34 9.72 -26.17
C LEU A 357 25.32 9.13 -25.13
N GLN A 358 26.59 8.88 -25.45
CA GLN A 358 27.57 8.22 -24.56
C GLN A 358 27.80 9.02 -23.24
N ASN A 359 27.57 10.34 -23.27
CA ASN A 359 27.75 11.20 -22.12
C ASN A 359 26.47 11.52 -21.36
N GLU A 360 25.32 11.09 -21.88
CA GLU A 360 24.04 11.28 -21.19
C GLU A 360 23.92 10.34 -19.99
N ILE A 361 23.30 10.85 -18.92
CA ILE A 361 23.08 10.10 -17.69
C ILE A 361 21.65 9.56 -17.67
N LEU A 362 21.51 8.25 -17.55
CA LEU A 362 20.22 7.61 -17.30
C LEU A 362 19.87 7.76 -15.82
N THR A 363 18.85 8.55 -15.52
CA THR A 363 18.44 8.80 -14.13
C THR A 363 17.34 7.83 -13.73
N LEU A 364 17.53 7.13 -12.60
CA LEU A 364 16.60 6.17 -12.01
C LEU A 364 16.05 6.75 -10.72
N LYS A 365 14.73 6.92 -10.61
CA LYS A 365 14.07 7.46 -9.42
C LYS A 365 13.43 6.35 -8.60
N HIS A 366 13.79 6.24 -7.30
CA HIS A 366 13.12 5.33 -6.39
C HIS A 366 11.86 5.94 -5.77
N ASN A 367 10.94 5.09 -5.33
CA ASN A 367 9.66 5.49 -4.72
C ASN A 367 9.74 5.74 -3.20
N GLY A 368 10.96 5.89 -2.65
CA GLY A 368 11.19 6.13 -1.23
C GLY A 368 11.25 4.89 -0.35
N THR A 369 11.09 3.69 -0.91
CA THR A 369 11.22 2.43 -0.16
C THR A 369 12.63 1.84 -0.32
N LYS A 370 13.10 1.10 0.70
CA LYS A 370 14.39 0.37 0.64
C LYS A 370 14.39 -0.70 -0.45
N LEU A 371 13.25 -1.33 -0.69
CA LEU A 371 13.09 -2.27 -1.79
C LEU A 371 13.36 -1.60 -3.14
N SER A 372 12.77 -0.43 -3.36
CA SER A 372 12.99 0.35 -4.59
C SER A 372 14.45 0.74 -4.77
N GLU A 373 15.12 1.19 -3.72
CA GLU A 373 16.56 1.50 -3.76
C GLU A 373 17.38 0.28 -4.20
N ARG A 374 17.11 -0.90 -3.65
CA ARG A 374 17.82 -2.16 -3.99
C ARG A 374 17.57 -2.60 -5.43
N ILE A 375 16.32 -2.54 -5.88
CA ILE A 375 15.96 -2.86 -7.26
C ILE A 375 16.74 -1.98 -8.22
N LEU A 376 16.71 -0.66 -8.02
CA LEU A 376 17.38 0.29 -8.89
C LEU A 376 18.90 0.19 -8.81
N ALA A 377 19.47 -0.09 -7.62
CA ALA A 377 20.90 -0.34 -7.47
C ALA A 377 21.35 -1.57 -8.25
N SER A 378 20.57 -2.66 -8.22
CA SER A 378 20.84 -3.87 -9.00
C SER A 378 20.79 -3.60 -10.51
N LEU A 379 19.73 -2.93 -10.97
CA LEU A 379 19.58 -2.57 -12.40
C LEU A 379 20.68 -1.61 -12.86
N SER A 380 21.01 -0.62 -12.04
CA SER A 380 22.10 0.33 -12.32
C SER A 380 23.43 -0.41 -12.52
N LYS A 381 23.75 -1.34 -11.62
CA LYS A 381 24.97 -2.16 -11.74
C LYS A 381 24.97 -2.96 -13.05
N GLU A 382 23.88 -3.64 -13.36
CA GLU A 382 23.76 -4.42 -14.60
C GLU A 382 23.99 -3.56 -15.86
N TRP A 383 23.37 -2.38 -15.90
CA TRP A 383 23.47 -1.50 -17.06
C TRP A 383 24.85 -0.80 -17.16
N ILE A 384 25.48 -0.48 -16.03
CA ILE A 384 26.87 0.04 -16.01
C ILE A 384 27.85 -1.05 -16.47
N ASP A 385 27.80 -2.24 -15.86
CA ASP A 385 28.76 -3.30 -16.10
C ASP A 385 28.62 -3.89 -17.52
N LYS A 386 27.38 -4.11 -17.98
CA LYS A 386 27.10 -4.74 -19.26
C LYS A 386 27.05 -3.76 -20.41
N TYR A 387 26.49 -2.56 -20.23
CA TYR A 387 26.30 -1.58 -21.32
C TYR A 387 27.19 -0.35 -21.20
N ARG A 388 28.01 -0.23 -20.16
CA ARG A 388 28.85 0.95 -19.89
C ARG A 388 28.08 2.27 -19.87
N MET A 389 26.79 2.22 -19.57
CA MET A 389 25.94 3.40 -19.45
C MET A 389 26.32 4.21 -18.20
N LYS A 390 26.15 5.52 -18.29
CA LYS A 390 26.20 6.38 -17.10
C LYS A 390 24.82 6.35 -16.45
N VAL A 391 24.74 5.86 -15.21
CA VAL A 391 23.50 5.72 -14.47
C VAL A 391 23.61 6.45 -13.14
N SER A 392 22.54 7.15 -12.74
CA SER A 392 22.43 7.81 -11.42
C SER A 392 21.10 7.48 -10.79
N ILE A 393 21.11 7.17 -9.49
CA ILE A 393 19.89 6.94 -8.71
C ILE A 393 19.57 8.22 -7.93
N ILE A 394 18.32 8.64 -8.00
CA ILE A 394 17.83 9.88 -7.37
C ILE A 394 16.57 9.61 -6.53
N SER A 395 16.37 10.43 -5.50
CA SER A 395 15.19 10.38 -4.64
C SER A 395 14.10 11.35 -5.12
N ASP A 396 14.48 12.42 -5.80
CA ASP A 396 13.56 13.49 -6.19
C ASP A 396 13.91 14.07 -7.56
N GLY A 397 13.02 14.91 -8.13
CA GLY A 397 13.20 15.52 -9.44
C GLY A 397 12.73 14.66 -10.62
N ASN A 398 13.03 15.13 -11.83
CA ASN A 398 12.71 14.44 -13.06
C ASN A 398 13.68 13.28 -13.30
N SER A 399 13.19 12.17 -13.78
CA SER A 399 13.97 10.96 -14.03
C SER A 399 13.67 10.37 -15.40
N SER A 400 14.64 9.64 -15.95
CA SER A 400 14.45 8.86 -17.16
C SER A 400 13.56 7.63 -16.90
N ILE A 401 13.75 6.99 -15.73
CA ILE A 401 12.99 5.81 -15.31
C ILE A 401 12.58 6.01 -13.84
N THR A 402 11.30 5.76 -13.53
CA THR A 402 10.79 5.77 -12.17
C THR A 402 10.34 4.37 -11.78
N HIS A 403 10.82 3.86 -10.63
CA HIS A 403 10.24 2.68 -10.01
C HIS A 403 8.93 3.03 -9.35
N SER A 404 7.90 2.28 -9.64
CA SER A 404 6.54 2.56 -9.17
C SER A 404 5.87 1.29 -8.67
N THR A 405 5.11 1.45 -7.60
CA THR A 405 4.23 0.43 -7.06
C THR A 405 2.80 0.76 -7.46
N PHE A 406 2.07 -0.22 -7.94
CA PHE A 406 0.68 -0.06 -8.31
C PHE A 406 -0.23 -1.04 -7.59
N ASN A 407 -1.35 -0.55 -7.13
CA ASN A 407 -2.39 -1.31 -6.48
C ASN A 407 -3.79 -0.83 -6.93
N MET A 408 -4.46 -1.62 -7.78
CA MET A 408 -5.90 -1.44 -8.06
C MET A 408 -6.74 -2.34 -7.15
N GLY A 409 -6.10 -3.28 -6.49
CA GLY A 409 -6.78 -4.22 -5.60
C GLY A 409 -7.67 -5.22 -6.30
N THR A 410 -7.56 -5.37 -7.60
CA THR A 410 -8.37 -6.30 -8.37
C THR A 410 -7.57 -7.50 -8.83
N THR A 411 -8.27 -8.62 -9.07
CA THR A 411 -7.68 -9.86 -9.59
C THR A 411 -7.66 -9.91 -11.11
N ASP A 412 -8.43 -9.04 -11.78
CA ASP A 412 -8.57 -9.03 -13.24
C ASP A 412 -7.41 -8.30 -13.93
N GLU A 413 -6.79 -8.97 -14.92
CA GLU A 413 -5.77 -8.36 -15.77
C GLU A 413 -6.27 -7.14 -16.54
N MET A 414 -7.59 -7.03 -16.81
CA MET A 414 -8.16 -5.89 -17.52
C MET A 414 -7.98 -4.57 -16.76
N ASP A 415 -8.01 -4.58 -15.43
CA ASP A 415 -7.84 -3.38 -14.64
C ASP A 415 -6.38 -2.91 -14.63
N ILE A 416 -5.44 -3.87 -14.64
CA ILE A 416 -4.02 -3.57 -14.82
C ILE A 416 -3.81 -2.89 -16.18
N LYS A 417 -4.42 -3.43 -17.23
CA LYS A 417 -4.36 -2.87 -18.59
C LYS A 417 -4.94 -1.47 -18.63
N TYR A 418 -6.09 -1.26 -17.99
CA TYR A 418 -6.71 0.07 -17.90
C TYR A 418 -5.79 1.10 -17.27
N TYR A 419 -5.19 0.76 -16.13
CA TYR A 419 -4.25 1.65 -15.45
C TYR A 419 -3.02 1.96 -16.29
N ILE A 420 -2.44 0.95 -16.92
CA ILE A 420 -1.27 1.13 -17.78
C ILE A 420 -1.62 1.99 -19.00
N ASN A 421 -2.79 1.78 -19.63
CA ASN A 421 -3.27 2.62 -20.72
C ASN A 421 -3.42 4.08 -20.32
N HIS A 422 -3.98 4.33 -19.11
CA HIS A 422 -4.07 5.69 -18.59
C HIS A 422 -2.66 6.30 -18.39
N TYR A 423 -1.73 5.54 -17.85
CA TYR A 423 -0.34 5.99 -17.66
C TYR A 423 0.37 6.31 -18.97
N LEU A 424 0.06 5.58 -20.04
CA LEU A 424 0.59 5.83 -21.38
C LEU A 424 -0.08 7.03 -22.09
N GLN A 425 -1.02 7.71 -21.40
CA GLN A 425 -1.80 8.84 -21.94
C GLN A 425 -2.66 8.48 -23.15
N SER A 426 -3.04 7.22 -23.30
CA SER A 426 -4.02 6.81 -24.29
C SER A 426 -5.42 7.06 -23.73
N ASP A 427 -5.98 8.24 -24.04
CA ASP A 427 -7.36 8.58 -23.68
C ASP A 427 -8.39 7.92 -24.62
N ASP A 428 -7.91 7.21 -25.61
CA ASP A 428 -8.74 6.53 -26.59
C ASP A 428 -8.95 5.07 -26.18
N PHE A 429 -10.07 4.82 -25.50
CA PHE A 429 -10.44 3.47 -25.05
C PHE A 429 -10.65 2.48 -26.21
N SER A 430 -10.84 2.95 -27.46
CA SER A 430 -10.90 2.08 -28.63
C SER A 430 -9.55 1.47 -29.00
N LYS A 431 -8.47 2.08 -28.52
CA LYS A 431 -7.07 1.62 -28.68
C LYS A 431 -6.51 0.99 -27.41
N MET A 432 -7.34 0.61 -26.45
CA MET A 432 -6.88 -0.06 -25.25
C MET A 432 -6.06 -1.31 -25.60
N TYR A 433 -4.85 -1.34 -25.05
CA TYR A 433 -4.05 -2.56 -25.11
C TYR A 433 -4.81 -3.70 -24.43
N THR A 434 -4.92 -4.82 -25.12
CA THR A 434 -5.77 -5.93 -24.69
C THR A 434 -4.98 -7.01 -23.94
N SER A 435 -3.63 -6.88 -23.92
CA SER A 435 -2.75 -7.80 -23.20
C SER A 435 -1.54 -7.07 -22.59
N ILE A 436 -0.88 -7.67 -21.61
CA ILE A 436 0.39 -7.17 -21.06
C ILE A 436 1.46 -7.13 -22.17
N GLU A 437 1.44 -8.10 -23.08
CA GLU A 437 2.33 -8.16 -24.22
C GLU A 437 2.16 -6.96 -25.16
N ASP A 438 0.92 -6.48 -25.36
CA ASP A 438 0.68 -5.27 -26.18
C ASP A 438 1.25 -4.03 -25.52
N ILE A 439 1.13 -3.92 -24.20
CA ILE A 439 1.72 -2.83 -23.42
C ILE A 439 3.24 -2.83 -23.53
N GLN A 440 3.85 -4.01 -23.52
CA GLN A 440 5.30 -4.15 -23.67
C GLN A 440 5.79 -3.70 -25.05
N LYS A 441 4.95 -3.77 -26.10
CA LYS A 441 5.33 -3.28 -27.44
C LYS A 441 5.65 -1.80 -27.47
N GLU A 442 5.00 -0.99 -26.61
CA GLU A 442 5.30 0.45 -26.47
C GLU A 442 6.61 0.70 -25.71
N ASN A 443 7.10 -0.27 -24.96
CA ASN A 443 8.35 -0.20 -24.17
C ASN A 443 8.47 1.05 -23.28
N LEU A 444 7.36 1.53 -22.74
CA LEU A 444 7.31 2.65 -21.81
C LEU A 444 7.04 2.22 -20.37
N ILE A 445 6.68 0.93 -20.18
CA ILE A 445 6.49 0.32 -18.87
C ILE A 445 7.12 -1.07 -18.88
N PHE A 446 7.99 -1.32 -17.93
CA PHE A 446 8.58 -2.64 -17.72
C PHE A 446 7.95 -3.26 -16.47
N PRO A 447 7.02 -4.23 -16.65
CA PRO A 447 6.45 -4.98 -15.52
C PRO A 447 7.54 -5.82 -14.85
N LEU A 448 7.60 -5.79 -13.51
CA LEU A 448 8.58 -6.56 -12.76
C LEU A 448 7.91 -7.81 -12.16
N TYR A 449 7.18 -7.66 -11.06
CA TYR A 449 6.56 -8.77 -10.36
C TYR A 449 5.35 -8.33 -9.51
N LYS A 450 4.54 -9.32 -9.11
CA LYS A 450 3.52 -9.16 -8.05
C LYS A 450 4.17 -9.38 -6.69
N ARG A 451 3.94 -8.49 -5.75
CA ARG A 451 4.46 -8.60 -4.38
C ARG A 451 3.74 -9.65 -3.56
N SER A 452 4.47 -10.29 -2.68
CA SER A 452 3.94 -10.98 -1.50
C SER A 452 4.21 -10.15 -0.26
N PHE A 453 3.26 -10.14 0.68
CA PHE A 453 3.44 -9.45 1.95
C PHE A 453 3.76 -10.46 3.05
N SER A 454 4.81 -10.18 3.81
CA SER A 454 5.28 -11.01 4.91
C SER A 454 5.03 -10.29 6.23
N VAL A 455 4.43 -11.00 7.19
CA VAL A 455 4.07 -10.47 8.51
C VAL A 455 4.53 -11.47 9.58
N LEU A 456 5.27 -10.98 10.55
CA LEU A 456 5.58 -11.68 11.80
C LEU A 456 4.46 -11.39 12.80
N VAL A 457 3.91 -12.42 13.42
CA VAL A 457 2.79 -12.28 14.36
C VAL A 457 2.99 -13.20 15.57
N HIS A 458 2.79 -12.70 16.78
CA HIS A 458 2.89 -13.52 17.99
C HIS A 458 1.72 -14.51 18.09
N ASN A 459 1.98 -15.69 18.68
CA ASN A 459 1.04 -16.82 18.73
C ASN A 459 -0.29 -16.53 19.45
N ASN A 460 -0.34 -15.48 20.27
CA ASN A 460 -1.56 -15.03 20.94
C ASN A 460 -2.48 -14.18 20.03
N ILE A 461 -2.07 -13.87 18.81
CA ILE A 461 -2.88 -13.15 17.83
C ILE A 461 -3.41 -14.13 16.77
N GLN A 462 -4.71 -14.11 16.56
CA GLN A 462 -5.39 -14.93 15.56
C GLN A 462 -6.14 -14.07 14.55
N GLY A 463 -6.45 -14.63 13.38
CA GLY A 463 -7.24 -13.97 12.34
C GLY A 463 -6.45 -12.97 11.51
N LEU A 464 -5.10 -12.90 11.65
CA LEU A 464 -4.29 -12.00 10.83
C LEU A 464 -4.32 -12.45 9.37
N TYR A 465 -4.76 -11.55 8.53
CA TYR A 465 -4.87 -11.74 7.09
C TYR A 465 -4.54 -10.43 6.36
N VAL A 466 -3.74 -10.53 5.31
CA VAL A 466 -3.53 -9.43 4.37
C VAL A 466 -4.26 -9.75 3.08
N SER A 467 -5.14 -8.86 2.69
CA SER A 467 -6.01 -9.02 1.52
C SER A 467 -5.24 -8.84 0.20
N PRO A 468 -5.81 -9.29 -0.94
CA PRO A 468 -5.23 -9.08 -2.25
C PRO A 468 -4.91 -7.62 -2.57
N ASN A 469 -5.71 -6.67 -2.10
CA ASN A 469 -5.42 -5.23 -2.22
C ASN A 469 -4.42 -4.69 -1.18
N GLY A 470 -3.72 -5.57 -0.45
CA GLY A 470 -2.64 -5.20 0.46
C GLY A 470 -3.08 -4.61 1.79
N LEU A 471 -4.36 -4.70 2.17
CA LEU A 471 -4.86 -4.18 3.45
C LEU A 471 -4.84 -5.24 4.54
N LEU A 472 -4.50 -4.83 5.75
CA LEU A 472 -4.62 -5.62 6.98
C LEU A 472 -5.66 -4.95 7.87
N LEU A 473 -6.79 -5.64 8.11
CA LEU A 473 -7.90 -5.10 8.90
C LEU A 473 -7.81 -5.60 10.34
N ILE A 474 -7.43 -4.70 11.25
CA ILE A 474 -7.24 -5.03 12.68
C ILE A 474 -8.58 -5.39 13.36
N LYS A 475 -9.71 -4.91 12.85
CA LYS A 475 -11.05 -5.26 13.36
C LYS A 475 -11.33 -6.77 13.39
N ASN A 476 -10.65 -7.53 12.53
CA ASN A 476 -10.82 -8.98 12.39
C ASN A 476 -9.91 -9.81 13.30
N LEU A 477 -9.03 -9.17 14.07
CA LEU A 477 -8.09 -9.86 14.94
C LEU A 477 -8.74 -10.30 16.26
N LEU A 478 -8.19 -11.39 16.78
CA LEU A 478 -8.47 -11.89 18.13
C LEU A 478 -7.14 -11.94 18.89
N LYS A 479 -7.12 -11.45 20.14
CA LYS A 479 -5.97 -11.55 21.04
C LYS A 479 -6.34 -12.42 22.24
N GLN A 480 -5.57 -13.48 22.44
CA GLN A 480 -5.75 -14.45 23.55
C GLN A 480 -4.89 -14.08 24.76
#